data_f79c956c952e16da84fadf0681df8b87
#
_entry.id   f79c956c952e16da84fadf0681df8b87
#
_cell.length_a   1.000
_cell.length_b   1.000
_cell.length_c   1.000
_cell.angle_alpha   90.00
_cell.angle_beta   90.00
_cell.angle_gamma   90.00
#
_symmetry.space_group_name_H-M   'P 1'
#
loop_
_entity.id
_entity.type
_entity.pdbx_description
1 polymer ?
#
loop_
_entity_poly.entity_id
_entity_poly.type
_entity_poly.pdbx_seq_one_letter_code
_entity_poly.pdbx_strand_id
1 'polypeptide(L)'
;MCYYSIKNNNGIAPPMKISESLLWKKINSIQKTSKNWHLTRIESSTINGIPDIFGIVNGRPFWLELKANNAKNLNLTKYQINWHMKYQSCGGVARILNALPPQNTLELLQIREDRSLSRVSCYNTQKTFDENLRVMLQEASR
;
A
#
# COMPACT_ATOMS: atom_id res chain seq x y z
N MET A 1 14.24 -8.36 7.31
CA MET A 1 13.52 -9.18 6.33
C MET A 1 12.15 -9.51 6.86
N CYS A 2 11.11 -9.26 6.07
CA CYS A 2 9.74 -9.62 6.44
C CYS A 2 9.38 -11.02 5.95
N TYR A 3 10.20 -12.00 6.23
CA TYR A 3 9.86 -13.38 5.95
C TYR A 3 9.39 -14.07 7.23
N TYR A 4 8.14 -14.50 7.21
CA TYR A 4 7.60 -15.35 8.26
C TYR A 4 7.14 -16.65 7.65
N SER A 5 7.82 -17.73 8.00
CA SER A 5 7.22 -19.05 7.87
C SER A 5 6.32 -19.24 9.09
N ILE A 6 5.02 -19.11 8.92
CA ILE A 6 4.08 -19.59 9.91
C ILE A 6 4.06 -21.11 9.76
N LYS A 7 4.63 -21.80 10.74
CA LYS A 7 4.29 -23.20 10.93
C LYS A 7 2.83 -23.22 11.37
N ASN A 8 1.97 -23.74 10.50
CA ASN A 8 0.59 -24.01 10.86
C ASN A 8 0.57 -24.99 12.02
N ASN A 9 0.48 -24.45 13.21
CA ASN A 9 0.26 -25.26 14.39
C ASN A 9 -1.23 -25.19 14.73
N ASN A 10 -1.87 -26.34 14.57
CA ASN A 10 -3.08 -26.71 15.26
C ASN A 10 -4.38 -25.99 14.87
N GLY A 11 -4.96 -26.31 13.72
CA GLY A 11 -6.40 -26.15 13.50
C GLY A 11 -6.94 -24.74 13.45
N ILE A 12 -6.08 -23.70 13.41
CA ILE A 12 -6.50 -22.32 13.21
C ILE A 12 -6.68 -22.11 11.71
N ALA A 13 -7.86 -21.65 11.32
CA ALA A 13 -8.12 -21.27 9.94
C ALA A 13 -7.06 -20.27 9.45
N PRO A 14 -6.52 -20.42 8.22
CA PRO A 14 -5.59 -19.42 7.69
C PRO A 14 -6.26 -18.04 7.69
N PRO A 15 -5.49 -16.95 7.94
CA PRO A 15 -6.05 -15.61 7.90
C PRO A 15 -6.67 -15.36 6.53
N MET A 16 -7.80 -14.65 6.51
CA MET A 16 -8.50 -14.32 5.28
C MET A 16 -7.59 -13.47 4.39
N LYS A 17 -7.43 -13.90 3.13
CA LYS A 17 -6.67 -13.15 2.14
C LYS A 17 -7.28 -11.77 1.93
N ILE A 18 -6.50 -10.73 2.11
CA ILE A 18 -6.93 -9.35 1.85
C ILE A 18 -6.85 -9.08 0.36
N SER A 19 -7.96 -8.61 -0.22
CA SER A 19 -8.00 -8.06 -1.57
C SER A 19 -7.70 -6.56 -1.56
N GLU A 20 -7.41 -6.00 -2.71
CA GLU A 20 -7.26 -4.53 -2.85
C GLU A 20 -8.51 -3.78 -2.41
N SER A 21 -9.69 -4.30 -2.74
CA SER A 21 -10.98 -3.73 -2.32
C SER A 21 -11.16 -3.73 -0.81
N LEU A 22 -10.81 -4.83 -0.14
CA LEU A 22 -10.88 -4.92 1.32
C LEU A 22 -9.84 -3.99 1.97
N LEU A 23 -8.65 -3.89 1.39
CA LEU A 23 -7.61 -2.98 1.85
C LEU A 23 -8.10 -1.53 1.81
N TRP A 24 -8.76 -1.12 0.73
CA TRP A 24 -9.38 0.20 0.65
C TRP A 24 -10.46 0.41 1.73
N LYS A 25 -11.32 -0.58 1.96
CA LYS A 25 -12.35 -0.48 3.02
C LYS A 25 -11.74 -0.24 4.39
N LYS A 26 -10.63 -0.91 4.71
CA LYS A 26 -9.90 -0.72 5.95
C LYS A 26 -9.27 0.67 6.04
N ILE A 27 -8.63 1.14 4.98
CA ILE A 27 -8.07 2.49 4.89
C ILE A 27 -9.16 3.55 5.11
N ASN A 28 -10.29 3.41 4.43
CA ASN A 28 -11.40 4.34 4.55
C ASN A 28 -11.99 4.37 5.97
N SER A 29 -12.06 3.23 6.63
CA SER A 29 -12.48 3.13 8.02
C SER A 29 -11.52 3.86 8.97
N ILE A 30 -10.21 3.74 8.75
CA ILE A 30 -9.18 4.40 9.54
C ILE A 30 -9.27 5.92 9.38
N GLN A 31 -9.43 6.43 8.15
CA GLN A 31 -9.49 7.88 7.93
C GLN A 31 -10.71 8.53 8.61
N LYS A 32 -11.84 7.83 8.68
CA LYS A 32 -13.04 8.35 9.34
C LYS A 32 -12.84 8.68 10.82
N THR A 33 -11.91 8.01 11.46
CA THR A 33 -11.56 8.20 12.87
C THR A 33 -10.25 8.96 13.07
N SER A 34 -9.66 9.45 11.98
CA SER A 34 -8.35 10.12 12.02
C SER A 34 -8.52 11.60 11.70
N LYS A 35 -8.02 12.43 12.60
CA LYS A 35 -8.02 13.87 12.40
C LYS A 35 -6.95 14.27 11.38
N ASN A 36 -7.26 15.23 10.51
CA ASN A 36 -6.35 15.76 9.49
C ASN A 36 -5.95 14.75 8.40
N TRP A 37 -6.80 13.78 8.13
CA TRP A 37 -6.65 12.81 7.06
C TRP A 37 -7.77 12.99 6.04
N HIS A 38 -7.40 13.03 4.77
CA HIS A 38 -8.36 13.02 3.67
C HIS A 38 -7.82 12.15 2.53
N LEU A 39 -8.42 10.99 2.35
CA LEU A 39 -8.04 10.01 1.34
C LEU A 39 -9.23 9.80 0.39
N THR A 40 -8.98 9.87 -0.89
CA THR A 40 -9.99 9.69 -1.93
C THR A 40 -9.56 8.56 -2.85
N ARG A 41 -10.44 7.58 -3.03
CA ARG A 41 -10.23 6.55 -4.06
C ARG A 41 -10.51 7.15 -5.43
N ILE A 42 -9.56 6.93 -6.33
CA ILE A 42 -9.66 7.38 -7.72
C ILE A 42 -10.04 6.20 -8.58
N GLU A 43 -11.12 6.35 -9.34
CA GLU A 43 -11.51 5.39 -10.36
C GLU A 43 -11.44 6.11 -11.71
N SER A 44 -10.48 5.71 -12.53
CA SER A 44 -10.31 6.32 -13.85
C SER A 44 -10.30 5.23 -14.93
N SER A 45 -11.21 5.36 -15.87
CA SER A 45 -11.24 4.55 -17.08
C SER A 45 -10.48 5.21 -18.25
N THR A 46 -10.08 6.48 -18.11
CA THR A 46 -9.49 7.27 -19.19
C THR A 46 -8.01 7.54 -19.01
N ILE A 47 -7.49 7.49 -17.79
CA ILE A 47 -6.07 7.74 -17.50
C ILE A 47 -5.42 6.44 -17.07
N ASN A 48 -4.52 5.93 -17.90
CA ASN A 48 -3.78 4.71 -17.60
C ASN A 48 -2.68 4.98 -16.57
N GLY A 49 -2.60 4.11 -15.56
CA GLY A 49 -1.50 4.12 -14.61
C GLY A 49 -1.65 5.07 -13.43
N ILE A 50 -2.72 5.86 -13.36
CA ILE A 50 -2.99 6.69 -12.19
C ILE A 50 -3.16 5.80 -10.95
N PRO A 51 -2.54 6.14 -9.79
CA PRO A 51 -2.70 5.34 -8.58
C PRO A 51 -4.14 5.35 -8.03
N ASP A 52 -4.44 4.37 -7.19
CA ASP A 52 -5.79 4.12 -6.67
C ASP A 52 -6.30 5.20 -5.72
N ILE A 53 -5.40 5.86 -4.99
CA ILE A 53 -5.76 6.80 -3.92
C ILE A 53 -4.93 8.07 -4.05
N PHE A 54 -5.62 9.20 -3.96
CA PHE A 54 -5.01 10.48 -3.65
C PHE A 54 -5.31 10.84 -2.20
N GLY A 55 -4.31 11.29 -1.45
CA GLY A 55 -4.50 11.59 -0.05
C GLY A 55 -3.68 12.76 0.47
N ILE A 56 -4.17 13.29 1.58
CA ILE A 56 -3.43 14.21 2.43
C ILE A 56 -3.50 13.67 3.85
N VAL A 57 -2.34 13.47 4.46
CA VAL A 57 -2.21 13.06 5.86
C VAL A 57 -1.33 14.07 6.58
N ASN A 58 -1.91 14.73 7.57
CA ASN A 58 -1.22 15.76 8.36
C ASN A 58 -0.55 16.85 7.48
N GLY A 59 -1.28 17.33 6.47
CA GLY A 59 -0.82 18.38 5.56
C GLY A 59 0.12 17.93 4.45
N ARG A 60 0.40 16.62 4.32
CA ARG A 60 1.32 16.07 3.33
C ARG A 60 0.55 15.32 2.24
N PRO A 61 0.53 15.82 1.00
CA PRO A 61 -0.14 15.14 -0.10
C PRO A 61 0.70 13.97 -0.64
N PHE A 62 0.03 12.91 -1.05
CA PHE A 62 0.66 11.74 -1.65
C PHE A 62 -0.33 10.95 -2.50
N TRP A 63 0.21 10.10 -3.37
CA TRP A 63 -0.53 9.11 -4.13
C TRP A 63 -0.16 7.72 -3.67
N LEU A 64 -1.12 6.81 -3.67
CA LEU A 64 -0.94 5.45 -3.19
C LEU A 64 -1.59 4.45 -4.13
N GLU A 65 -0.77 3.52 -4.65
CA GLU A 65 -1.23 2.35 -5.39
C GLU A 65 -1.44 1.20 -4.42
N LEU A 66 -2.56 0.50 -4.54
CA LEU A 66 -2.87 -0.67 -3.70
C LEU A 66 -2.58 -1.95 -4.46
N LYS A 67 -1.92 -2.89 -3.80
CA LYS A 67 -1.65 -4.24 -4.28
C LYS A 67 -1.91 -5.28 -3.20
N ALA A 68 -2.23 -6.48 -3.61
CA ALA A 68 -2.42 -7.64 -2.73
C ALA A 68 -1.78 -8.87 -3.40
N ASN A 69 -0.49 -8.81 -3.68
CA ASN A 69 0.24 -9.78 -4.48
C ASN A 69 1.49 -10.29 -3.78
N ASN A 70 1.99 -11.44 -4.23
CA ASN A 70 3.25 -11.99 -3.77
C ASN A 70 4.44 -11.07 -4.07
N ALA A 71 5.44 -11.10 -3.19
CA ALA A 71 6.57 -10.19 -3.18
C ALA A 71 7.42 -10.15 -4.45
N LYS A 72 7.41 -11.22 -5.26
CA LYS A 72 8.29 -11.31 -6.43
C LYS A 72 7.79 -10.53 -7.64
N ASN A 73 6.49 -10.29 -7.72
CA ASN A 73 5.89 -9.58 -8.84
C ASN A 73 4.61 -8.89 -8.39
N LEU A 74 4.64 -7.57 -8.31
CA LEU A 74 3.47 -6.76 -7.97
C LEU A 74 2.51 -6.58 -9.14
N ASN A 75 2.80 -7.13 -10.31
CA ASN A 75 2.01 -6.94 -11.53
C ASN A 75 1.80 -5.45 -11.86
N LEU A 76 2.83 -4.65 -11.65
CA LEU A 76 2.80 -3.25 -12.06
C LEU A 76 2.84 -3.17 -13.58
N THR A 77 1.90 -2.42 -14.16
CA THR A 77 1.92 -2.14 -15.59
C THR A 77 2.99 -1.08 -15.91
N LYS A 78 3.42 -1.04 -17.17
CA LYS A 78 4.34 0.02 -17.63
C LYS A 78 3.75 1.41 -17.39
N TYR A 79 2.43 1.56 -17.49
CA TYR A 79 1.74 2.84 -17.25
C TYR A 79 1.81 3.26 -15.79
N GLN A 80 1.64 2.34 -14.87
CA GLN A 80 1.79 2.60 -13.44
C GLN A 80 3.22 3.01 -13.09
N ILE A 81 4.21 2.29 -13.61
CA ILE A 81 5.62 2.61 -13.41
C ILE A 81 5.93 4.01 -13.97
N ASN A 82 5.54 4.30 -15.20
CA ASN A 82 5.79 5.59 -15.84
C ASN A 82 5.12 6.74 -15.09
N TRP A 83 3.90 6.54 -14.63
CA TRP A 83 3.17 7.56 -13.88
C TRP A 83 3.89 7.91 -12.57
N HIS A 84 4.27 6.90 -11.79
CA HIS A 84 5.03 7.09 -10.55
C HIS A 84 6.35 7.82 -10.77
N MET A 85 7.10 7.38 -11.76
CA MET A 85 8.40 7.98 -12.08
C MET A 85 8.28 9.44 -12.46
N LYS A 86 7.34 9.77 -13.32
CA LYS A 86 7.10 11.16 -13.74
C LYS A 86 6.67 12.03 -12.57
N TYR A 87 5.72 11.55 -11.77
CA TYR A 87 5.22 12.30 -10.61
C TYR A 87 6.33 12.56 -9.59
N GLN A 88 7.13 11.54 -9.28
CA GLN A 88 8.27 11.67 -8.37
C GLN A 88 9.36 12.61 -8.91
N SER A 89 9.61 12.59 -10.22
CA SER A 89 10.57 13.52 -10.84
C SER A 89 10.16 14.98 -10.73
N CYS A 90 8.88 15.24 -10.58
CA CYS A 90 8.34 16.59 -10.33
C CYS A 90 8.30 16.97 -8.84
N GLY A 91 8.84 16.12 -7.96
CA GLY A 91 8.89 16.37 -6.52
C GLY A 91 7.71 15.81 -5.73
N GLY A 92 6.81 15.07 -6.38
CA GLY A 92 5.66 14.46 -5.72
C GLY A 92 6.01 13.17 -4.98
N VAL A 93 5.15 12.79 -4.04
CA VAL A 93 5.25 11.53 -3.29
C VAL A 93 4.25 10.54 -3.84
N ALA A 94 4.73 9.43 -4.36
CA ALA A 94 3.93 8.30 -4.82
C ALA A 94 4.49 7.01 -4.24
N ARG A 95 3.61 6.19 -3.65
CA ARG A 95 3.98 4.96 -2.96
C ARG A 95 3.07 3.81 -3.41
N ILE A 96 3.51 2.60 -3.11
CA ILE A 96 2.76 1.38 -3.30
C ILE A 96 2.58 0.72 -1.94
N LEU A 97 1.33 0.42 -1.58
CA LEU A 97 1.00 -0.34 -0.40
C LEU A 97 0.59 -1.74 -0.82
N ASN A 98 1.36 -2.74 -0.42
CA ASN A 98 1.10 -4.14 -0.74
C ASN A 98 0.77 -4.93 0.51
N ALA A 99 -0.35 -5.65 0.47
CA ALA A 99 -0.69 -6.65 1.47
C ALA A 99 -0.26 -8.04 0.98
N LEU A 100 0.84 -8.55 1.52
CA LEU A 100 1.44 -9.82 1.12
C LEU A 100 0.64 -11.00 1.65
N PRO A 101 0.02 -11.81 0.76
CA PRO A 101 -0.57 -13.07 1.19
C PRO A 101 0.52 -14.10 1.59
N PRO A 102 0.16 -15.12 2.37
CA PRO A 102 -1.12 -15.35 3.03
C PRO A 102 -1.27 -14.62 4.37
N GLN A 103 -0.19 -14.06 4.92
CA GLN A 103 -0.18 -13.48 6.28
C GLN A 103 -0.65 -12.03 6.33
N ASN A 104 -0.92 -11.43 5.18
CA ASN A 104 -1.28 -10.01 5.06
C ASN A 104 -0.22 -9.07 5.67
N THR A 105 1.05 -9.44 5.53
CA THR A 105 2.16 -8.56 5.86
C THR A 105 2.06 -7.30 5.01
N LEU A 106 2.12 -6.14 5.64
CA LEU A 106 2.08 -4.87 4.93
C LEU A 106 3.49 -4.43 4.56
N GLU A 107 3.67 -4.07 3.30
CA GLU A 107 4.90 -3.42 2.86
C GLU A 107 4.58 -2.14 2.08
N LEU A 108 5.38 -1.13 2.34
CA LEU A 108 5.34 0.15 1.65
C LEU A 108 6.53 0.24 0.71
N LEU A 109 6.26 0.49 -0.55
CA LEU A 109 7.25 0.47 -1.62
C LEU A 109 7.24 1.78 -2.40
N GLN A 110 8.35 2.06 -3.06
CA GLN A 110 8.44 3.11 -4.06
C GLN A 110 9.20 2.62 -5.28
N ILE A 111 8.95 3.24 -6.42
CA ILE A 111 9.67 2.98 -7.65
C ILE A 111 10.86 3.94 -7.72
N ARG A 112 12.07 3.38 -7.89
CA ARG A 112 13.31 4.15 -8.02
C ARG A 112 13.47 4.69 -9.44
N GLU A 113 14.41 5.61 -9.61
CA GLU A 113 14.77 6.19 -10.92
C GLU A 113 15.20 5.12 -11.94
N ASP A 114 15.83 4.04 -11.49
CA ASP A 114 16.23 2.90 -12.33
C ASP A 114 15.08 1.91 -12.60
N ARG A 115 13.84 2.25 -12.24
CA ARG A 115 12.61 1.45 -12.35
C ARG A 115 12.55 0.26 -11.39
N SER A 116 13.50 0.08 -10.50
CA SER A 116 13.43 -0.96 -9.47
C SER A 116 12.51 -0.56 -8.31
N LEU A 117 12.02 -1.56 -7.60
CA LEU A 117 11.26 -1.36 -6.38
C LEU A 117 12.19 -1.23 -5.18
N SER A 118 11.90 -0.29 -4.32
CA SER A 118 12.57 -0.09 -3.05
C SER A 118 11.55 -0.18 -1.92
N ARG A 119 11.88 -0.94 -0.88
CA ARG A 119 11.04 -1.04 0.31
C ARG A 119 11.30 0.14 1.23
N VAL A 120 10.26 0.86 1.57
CA VAL A 120 10.30 1.97 2.54
C VAL A 120 10.08 1.44 3.96
N SER A 121 9.09 0.59 4.14
CA SER A 121 8.79 -0.05 5.42
C SER A 121 8.04 -1.36 5.24
N CYS A 122 8.02 -2.17 6.30
CA CYS A 122 7.37 -3.47 6.30
C CYS A 122 6.91 -3.82 7.72
N TYR A 123 5.68 -4.29 7.84
CA TYR A 123 5.08 -4.66 9.12
C TYR A 123 4.44 -6.03 9.06
N ASN A 124 4.77 -6.85 10.05
CA ASN A 124 4.06 -8.08 10.29
C ASN A 124 2.74 -7.77 11.01
N THR A 125 1.63 -8.15 10.42
CA THR A 125 0.29 -7.75 10.85
C THR A 125 -0.43 -8.79 11.72
N GLN A 126 0.25 -9.78 12.26
CA GLN A 126 -0.41 -10.87 12.99
C GLN A 126 -1.23 -10.42 14.19
N LYS A 127 -0.89 -9.30 14.82
CA LYS A 127 -1.59 -8.83 16.03
C LYS A 127 -2.42 -7.57 15.83
N THR A 128 -2.03 -6.68 14.93
CA THR A 128 -2.56 -5.31 14.87
C THR A 128 -2.51 -4.75 13.46
N PHE A 129 -3.25 -5.41 12.56
CA PHE A 129 -3.30 -5.00 11.15
C PHE A 129 -3.68 -3.52 11.01
N ASP A 130 -4.74 -3.09 11.68
CA ASP A 130 -5.25 -1.73 11.53
C ASP A 130 -4.30 -0.67 12.12
N GLU A 131 -3.63 -0.97 13.22
CA GLU A 131 -2.60 -0.08 13.79
C GLU A 131 -1.39 0.06 12.87
N ASN A 132 -0.90 -1.05 12.34
CA ASN A 132 0.21 -1.04 11.40
C ASN A 132 -0.16 -0.34 10.10
N LEU A 133 -1.37 -0.54 9.61
CA LEU A 133 -1.89 0.17 8.44
C LEU A 133 -1.94 1.69 8.69
N ARG A 134 -2.38 2.12 9.86
CA ARG A 134 -2.39 3.54 10.23
C ARG A 134 -0.98 4.13 10.21
N VAL A 135 -0.02 3.47 10.84
CA VAL A 135 1.39 3.92 10.87
C VAL A 135 1.95 4.00 9.45
N MET A 136 1.67 3.00 8.63
CA MET A 136 2.16 2.94 7.25
C MET A 136 1.58 4.03 6.37
N LEU A 137 0.32 4.40 6.55
CA LEU A 137 -0.29 5.53 5.84
C LEU A 137 0.34 6.87 6.23
N GLN A 138 0.74 7.04 7.48
CA GLN A 138 1.51 8.21 7.92
C GLN A 138 2.91 8.24 7.26
N GLU A 139 3.56 7.09 7.18
CA GLU A 139 4.86 6.96 6.51
C GLU A 139 4.77 7.20 5.00
N ALA A 140 3.68 6.78 4.38
CA ALA A 140 3.47 6.93 2.93
C ALA A 140 3.48 8.40 2.47
N SER A 141 3.10 9.32 3.34
CA SER A 141 3.04 10.75 3.04
C SER A 141 4.38 11.50 3.22
N ARG A 142 5.38 10.81 3.68
CA ARG A 142 6.70 11.42 3.99
C ARG A 142 7.69 11.35 2.85
#